data_4226d6095eb2153be195a16fe6e7aeee
#
_entry.id   4226d6095eb2153be195a16fe6e7aeee
#
_cell.length_a   1.000
_cell.length_b   1.000
_cell.length_c   1.000
_cell.angle_alpha   90.00
_cell.angle_beta   90.00
_cell.angle_gamma   90.00
#
_symmetry.space_group_name_H-M   'P 1'
#
loop_
_entity.id
_entity.type
_entity.pdbx_description
1 polymer ?
#
loop_
_entity_poly.entity_id
_entity_poly.type
_entity_poly.pdbx_seq_one_letter_code
_entity_poly.pdbx_strand_id
1 'polypeptide(L)'
;MSALICGSLAYDTIMVFPDQFRKHILPDKVHMLNVAFLVPEMRREFGGVAGNISYNLKLLGGEPFPMATVGDDFAPYEKHLDELGISRRYVRHMKGEFTPQAFITTDIDDNQITAFHPGAMQHSYLNKIENTRDIRIGMVAPDSKLAMIQHSQDFVKQGIPHIFDPGQGMTLFNGEELAQFIREARYVVVNDYEFQLLKERTGQNGETIAKQVEALIVTRGPEGSVIRTRDGEREISVVRADEIKDPTGCGDAFRSGLLYGLLNDLDLITMCRIGSVMGAIKIAHQGCQNHNPTLDEINDRFLAAYGYRF
;
A
#
# COMPACT_ATOMS: atom_id res chain seq x y z
N MET A 1 -15.23 5.76 13.91
CA MET A 1 -13.89 6.41 13.87
C MET A 1 -13.21 5.98 12.59
N SER A 2 -12.44 6.85 11.96
CA SER A 2 -11.99 6.68 10.59
C SER A 2 -10.46 6.67 10.50
N ALA A 3 -9.94 6.05 9.43
CA ALA A 3 -8.52 6.09 9.07
C ALA A 3 -8.29 7.06 7.91
N LEU A 4 -7.31 7.96 8.03
CA LEU A 4 -6.86 8.84 6.95
C LEU A 4 -5.61 8.24 6.29
N ILE A 5 -5.72 7.87 5.03
CA ILE A 5 -4.69 7.15 4.29
C ILE A 5 -4.11 8.09 3.23
N CYS A 6 -2.95 8.68 3.54
CA CYS A 6 -2.21 9.56 2.63
C CYS A 6 -1.37 8.70 1.68
N GLY A 7 -1.63 8.79 0.39
CA GLY A 7 -0.96 8.00 -0.64
C GLY A 7 -1.64 8.15 -1.99
N SER A 8 -1.25 7.32 -2.96
CA SER A 8 -1.76 7.41 -4.33
C SER A 8 -3.13 6.78 -4.52
N LEU A 9 -3.94 7.39 -5.40
CA LEU A 9 -4.99 6.76 -6.19
C LEU A 9 -4.46 6.71 -7.62
N ALA A 10 -4.35 5.53 -8.21
CA ALA A 10 -3.70 5.36 -9.50
C ALA A 10 -4.43 4.34 -10.38
N TYR A 11 -4.17 4.38 -11.67
CA TYR A 11 -4.53 3.29 -12.58
C TYR A 11 -3.32 2.42 -12.87
N ASP A 12 -3.56 1.11 -12.97
CA ASP A 12 -2.60 0.15 -13.50
C ASP A 12 -3.08 -0.32 -14.88
N THR A 13 -2.42 0.19 -15.94
CA THR A 13 -2.69 -0.24 -17.32
C THR A 13 -1.74 -1.37 -17.66
N ILE A 14 -2.27 -2.57 -17.74
CA ILE A 14 -1.52 -3.81 -17.94
C ILE A 14 -1.73 -4.26 -19.38
N MET A 15 -0.63 -4.44 -20.10
CA MET A 15 -0.55 -4.87 -21.49
C MET A 15 0.16 -6.21 -21.56
N VAL A 16 -0.42 -7.17 -22.28
CA VAL A 16 0.17 -8.52 -22.42
C VAL A 16 0.85 -8.65 -23.78
N PHE A 17 2.16 -8.83 -23.75
CA PHE A 17 2.96 -9.12 -24.93
C PHE A 17 3.05 -10.65 -25.12
N PRO A 18 2.53 -11.22 -26.22
CA PRO A 18 2.39 -12.66 -26.39
C PRO A 18 3.68 -13.37 -26.83
N ASP A 19 4.85 -12.84 -26.48
CA ASP A 19 6.18 -13.41 -26.72
C ASP A 19 7.13 -13.01 -25.59
N GLN A 20 8.41 -13.33 -25.70
CA GLN A 20 9.44 -13.05 -24.71
C GLN A 20 10.22 -11.78 -25.06
N PHE A 21 10.40 -10.86 -24.12
CA PHE A 21 11.19 -9.63 -24.33
C PHE A 21 12.61 -9.91 -24.80
N ARG A 22 13.25 -10.98 -24.28
CA ARG A 22 14.62 -11.39 -24.67
C ARG A 22 14.82 -11.67 -26.16
N LYS A 23 13.73 -11.96 -26.89
CA LYS A 23 13.79 -12.18 -28.35
C LYS A 23 13.78 -10.88 -29.15
N HIS A 24 13.31 -9.79 -28.53
CA HIS A 24 13.09 -8.49 -29.16
C HIS A 24 14.08 -7.43 -28.66
N ILE A 25 14.63 -7.60 -27.48
CA ILE A 25 15.63 -6.72 -26.87
C ILE A 25 17.01 -7.38 -27.04
N LEU A 26 17.87 -6.77 -27.87
CA LEU A 26 19.24 -7.26 -28.10
C LEU A 26 20.15 -6.72 -27.00
N PRO A 27 20.71 -7.59 -26.11
CA PRO A 27 21.52 -7.16 -24.96
C PRO A 27 22.70 -6.27 -25.35
N ASP A 28 23.37 -6.58 -26.47
CA ASP A 28 24.54 -5.85 -26.95
C ASP A 28 24.21 -4.50 -27.61
N LYS A 29 22.92 -4.20 -27.83
CA LYS A 29 22.45 -2.98 -28.52
C LYS A 29 21.50 -2.12 -27.67
N VAL A 30 21.50 -2.30 -26.37
CA VAL A 30 20.63 -1.54 -25.44
C VAL A 30 20.86 -0.01 -25.54
N HIS A 31 22.07 0.43 -25.92
CA HIS A 31 22.40 1.84 -26.15
C HIS A 31 21.69 2.48 -27.38
N MET A 32 21.08 1.66 -28.25
CA MET A 32 20.32 2.10 -29.42
C MET A 32 18.93 1.45 -29.43
N LEU A 33 18.31 1.30 -28.27
CA LEU A 33 17.06 0.57 -28.13
C LEU A 33 15.91 1.29 -28.84
N ASN A 34 15.33 0.64 -29.85
CA ASN A 34 14.10 1.04 -30.52
C ASN A 34 13.25 -0.21 -30.70
N VAL A 35 12.40 -0.51 -29.71
CA VAL A 35 11.57 -1.69 -29.68
C VAL A 35 10.11 -1.30 -29.62
N ALA A 36 9.28 -1.93 -30.44
CA ALA A 36 7.83 -1.81 -30.41
C ALA A 36 7.23 -3.17 -30.14
N PHE A 37 6.37 -3.25 -29.13
CA PHE A 37 5.63 -4.46 -28.80
C PHE A 37 4.19 -4.36 -29.29
N LEU A 38 3.73 -5.35 -30.05
CA LEU A 38 2.33 -5.49 -30.37
C LEU A 38 1.65 -6.21 -29.18
N VAL A 39 0.77 -5.51 -28.50
CA VAL A 39 0.08 -6.00 -27.29
C VAL A 39 -1.43 -6.10 -27.58
N PRO A 40 -1.95 -7.27 -27.96
CA PRO A 40 -3.34 -7.44 -28.35
C PRO A 40 -4.31 -7.37 -27.14
N GLU A 41 -3.78 -7.59 -25.93
CA GLU A 41 -4.58 -7.56 -24.70
C GLU A 41 -4.13 -6.40 -23.82
N MET A 42 -5.10 -5.60 -23.38
CA MET A 42 -4.89 -4.50 -22.44
C MET A 42 -6.06 -4.43 -21.47
N ARG A 43 -5.74 -4.25 -20.20
CA ARG A 43 -6.73 -3.98 -19.16
C ARG A 43 -6.29 -2.81 -18.29
N ARG A 44 -7.25 -2.07 -17.75
CA ARG A 44 -7.01 -1.01 -16.78
C ARG A 44 -7.65 -1.41 -15.46
N GLU A 45 -6.84 -1.43 -14.40
CA GLU A 45 -7.24 -1.78 -13.05
C GLU A 45 -7.21 -0.55 -12.15
N PHE A 46 -8.05 -0.55 -11.11
CA PHE A 46 -7.95 0.42 -10.04
C PHE A 46 -6.80 0.02 -9.11
N GLY A 47 -5.95 0.98 -8.81
CA GLY A 47 -4.72 0.77 -8.05
C GLY A 47 -4.36 2.00 -7.22
N GLY A 48 -3.06 2.09 -6.89
CA GLY A 48 -2.55 3.09 -5.96
C GLY A 48 -2.72 2.68 -4.50
N VAL A 49 -1.68 2.92 -3.70
CA VAL A 49 -1.58 2.36 -2.35
C VAL A 49 -2.74 2.81 -1.45
N ALA A 50 -3.10 4.11 -1.47
CA ALA A 50 -4.23 4.59 -0.67
C ALA A 50 -5.57 4.01 -1.15
N GLY A 51 -5.75 3.82 -2.46
CA GLY A 51 -6.93 3.18 -3.02
C GLY A 51 -7.07 1.73 -2.59
N ASN A 52 -5.99 0.96 -2.74
CA ASN A 52 -5.97 -0.46 -2.38
C ASN A 52 -6.21 -0.69 -0.89
N ILE A 53 -5.56 0.09 -0.02
CA ILE A 53 -5.76 0.00 1.43
C ILE A 53 -7.19 0.40 1.80
N SER A 54 -7.73 1.48 1.18
CA SER A 54 -9.09 1.93 1.43
C SER A 54 -10.14 0.88 1.02
N TYR A 55 -9.95 0.26 -0.15
CA TYR A 55 -10.78 -0.84 -0.63
C TYR A 55 -10.84 -1.98 0.39
N ASN A 56 -9.69 -2.49 0.79
CA ASN A 56 -9.58 -3.61 1.72
C ASN A 56 -10.10 -3.25 3.13
N LEU A 57 -9.86 -2.04 3.61
CA LEU A 57 -10.41 -1.58 4.89
C LEU A 57 -11.94 -1.48 4.86
N LYS A 58 -12.51 -1.09 3.70
CA LYS A 58 -13.96 -1.06 3.53
C LYS A 58 -14.59 -2.47 3.57
N LEU A 59 -13.94 -3.47 2.97
CA LEU A 59 -14.37 -4.88 3.05
C LEU A 59 -14.39 -5.40 4.48
N LEU A 60 -13.47 -4.93 5.34
CA LEU A 60 -13.45 -5.23 6.77
C LEU A 60 -14.54 -4.47 7.56
N GLY A 61 -15.30 -3.59 6.93
CA GLY A 61 -16.30 -2.74 7.61
C GLY A 61 -15.73 -1.49 8.26
N GLY A 62 -14.46 -1.16 7.98
CA GLY A 62 -13.84 0.09 8.43
C GLY A 62 -14.28 1.30 7.63
N GLU A 63 -13.89 2.50 8.09
CA GLU A 63 -14.20 3.77 7.43
C GLU A 63 -12.90 4.43 6.95
N PRO A 64 -12.48 4.17 5.69
CA PRO A 64 -11.29 4.78 5.10
C PRO A 64 -11.59 6.17 4.52
N PHE A 65 -10.63 7.07 4.68
CA PHE A 65 -10.54 8.32 3.94
C PHE A 65 -9.22 8.35 3.14
N PRO A 66 -9.22 8.02 1.84
CA PRO A 66 -8.03 8.23 1.02
C PRO A 66 -7.76 9.73 0.86
N MET A 67 -6.51 10.16 1.10
CA MET A 67 -6.02 11.50 0.81
C MET A 67 -5.05 11.41 -0.36
N ALA A 68 -5.48 11.92 -1.51
CA ALA A 68 -4.74 11.83 -2.76
C ALA A 68 -5.02 13.03 -3.67
N THR A 69 -4.22 13.18 -4.72
CA THR A 69 -4.49 14.09 -5.84
C THR A 69 -4.70 13.28 -7.12
N VAL A 70 -5.69 13.68 -7.90
CA VAL A 70 -6.16 12.99 -9.10
C VAL A 70 -6.32 13.98 -10.26
N GLY A 71 -6.35 13.48 -11.49
CA GLY A 71 -6.42 14.31 -12.69
C GLY A 71 -7.76 14.29 -13.39
N ASP A 72 -7.80 14.85 -14.61
CA ASP A 72 -9.01 15.04 -15.41
C ASP A 72 -9.64 13.71 -15.89
N ASP A 73 -8.90 12.61 -15.86
CA ASP A 73 -9.33 11.26 -16.23
C ASP A 73 -9.86 10.41 -15.05
N PHE A 74 -10.10 11.01 -13.89
CA PHE A 74 -10.45 10.29 -12.65
C PHE A 74 -11.90 9.78 -12.60
N ALA A 75 -12.80 10.24 -13.44
CA ALA A 75 -14.23 9.92 -13.36
C ALA A 75 -14.60 8.42 -13.23
N PRO A 76 -13.92 7.45 -13.91
CA PRO A 76 -14.19 6.04 -13.69
C PRO A 76 -13.85 5.56 -12.27
N TYR A 77 -12.74 6.05 -11.69
CA TYR A 77 -12.32 5.71 -10.34
C TYR A 77 -13.24 6.38 -9.30
N GLU A 78 -13.64 7.61 -9.55
CA GLU A 78 -14.62 8.34 -8.74
C GLU A 78 -15.90 7.53 -8.58
N LYS A 79 -16.47 7.04 -9.71
CA LYS A 79 -17.63 6.16 -9.70
C LYS A 79 -17.40 4.88 -8.88
N HIS A 80 -16.23 4.24 -9.03
CA HIS A 80 -15.88 3.03 -8.28
C HIS A 80 -15.85 3.29 -6.76
N LEU A 81 -15.24 4.40 -6.31
CA LEU A 81 -15.23 4.77 -4.90
C LEU A 81 -16.64 5.05 -4.36
N ASP A 82 -17.49 5.71 -5.15
CA ASP A 82 -18.88 6.00 -4.79
C ASP A 82 -19.71 4.71 -4.65
N GLU A 83 -19.55 3.75 -5.55
CA GLU A 83 -20.22 2.44 -5.49
C GLU A 83 -19.80 1.63 -4.26
N LEU A 84 -18.56 1.79 -3.80
CA LEU A 84 -18.04 1.18 -2.57
C LEU A 84 -18.42 1.96 -1.31
N GLY A 85 -18.99 3.17 -1.44
CA GLY A 85 -19.24 4.06 -0.31
C GLY A 85 -17.97 4.53 0.38
N ILE A 86 -16.88 4.71 -0.36
CA ILE A 86 -15.61 5.29 0.12
C ILE A 86 -15.64 6.79 -0.12
N SER A 87 -15.52 7.57 0.96
CA SER A 87 -15.60 9.03 0.90
C SER A 87 -14.41 9.64 0.18
N ARG A 88 -14.67 10.57 -0.74
CA ARG A 88 -13.68 11.36 -1.48
C ARG A 88 -13.34 12.71 -0.80
N ARG A 89 -13.69 12.88 0.48
CA ARG A 89 -13.54 14.14 1.23
C ARG A 89 -12.14 14.75 1.16
N TYR A 90 -11.10 13.91 1.06
CA TYR A 90 -9.70 14.32 1.01
C TYR A 90 -9.05 14.06 -0.36
N VAL A 91 -9.84 13.75 -1.39
CA VAL A 91 -9.35 13.62 -2.76
C VAL A 91 -9.45 14.97 -3.46
N ARG A 92 -8.30 15.46 -3.95
CA ARG A 92 -8.21 16.74 -4.66
C ARG A 92 -8.02 16.52 -6.15
N HIS A 93 -8.87 17.16 -6.95
CA HIS A 93 -8.74 17.18 -8.40
C HIS A 93 -7.78 18.29 -8.84
N MET A 94 -6.82 17.93 -9.70
CA MET A 94 -5.82 18.81 -10.29
C MET A 94 -6.12 18.98 -11.78
N LYS A 95 -6.68 20.14 -12.14
CA LYS A 95 -7.06 20.45 -13.52
C LYS A 95 -5.85 20.47 -14.43
N GLY A 96 -5.97 19.83 -15.60
CA GLY A 96 -4.92 19.75 -16.60
C GLY A 96 -3.88 18.66 -16.34
N GLU A 97 -4.01 17.89 -15.26
CA GLU A 97 -3.15 16.76 -14.95
C GLU A 97 -3.87 15.44 -15.25
N PHE A 98 -3.09 14.37 -15.42
CA PHE A 98 -3.60 13.01 -15.42
C PHE A 98 -3.56 12.43 -14.00
N THR A 99 -4.49 11.52 -13.70
CA THR A 99 -4.40 10.66 -12.53
C THR A 99 -3.12 9.83 -12.61
N PRO A 100 -2.42 9.56 -11.49
CA PRO A 100 -1.25 8.69 -11.47
C PRO A 100 -1.53 7.37 -12.18
N GLN A 101 -0.57 6.90 -12.99
CA GLN A 101 -0.77 5.69 -13.78
C GLN A 101 0.51 4.90 -13.97
N ALA A 102 0.45 3.59 -13.73
CA ALA A 102 1.47 2.63 -14.15
C ALA A 102 1.08 2.04 -15.52
N PHE A 103 2.02 2.07 -16.46
CA PHE A 103 1.94 1.36 -17.73
C PHE A 103 2.85 0.14 -17.64
N ILE A 104 2.25 -1.04 -17.56
CA ILE A 104 2.95 -2.29 -17.27
C ILE A 104 2.80 -3.18 -18.49
N THR A 105 3.91 -3.51 -19.15
CA THR A 105 3.92 -4.53 -20.20
C THR A 105 4.51 -5.80 -19.63
N THR A 106 3.77 -6.91 -19.71
CA THR A 106 4.20 -8.24 -19.26
C THR A 106 4.46 -9.13 -20.45
N ASP A 107 5.49 -9.97 -20.40
CA ASP A 107 5.73 -11.02 -21.41
C ASP A 107 5.22 -12.40 -20.92
N ILE A 108 5.36 -13.44 -21.75
CA ILE A 108 4.90 -14.80 -21.43
C ILE A 108 5.70 -15.49 -20.31
N ASP A 109 6.87 -14.96 -19.96
CA ASP A 109 7.71 -15.43 -18.85
C ASP A 109 7.50 -14.57 -17.56
N ASP A 110 6.42 -13.79 -17.48
CA ASP A 110 6.09 -12.87 -16.39
C ASP A 110 7.14 -11.76 -16.15
N ASN A 111 8.05 -11.49 -17.11
CA ASN A 111 8.90 -10.31 -17.03
C ASN A 111 8.07 -9.04 -17.27
N GLN A 112 8.45 -7.94 -16.62
CA GLN A 112 7.72 -6.69 -16.69
C GLN A 112 8.61 -5.52 -17.08
N ILE A 113 8.07 -4.67 -17.96
CA ILE A 113 8.59 -3.34 -18.25
C ILE A 113 7.54 -2.35 -17.79
N THR A 114 7.87 -1.53 -16.78
CA THR A 114 6.93 -0.59 -16.18
C THR A 114 7.41 0.85 -16.37
N ALA A 115 6.51 1.70 -16.88
CA ALA A 115 6.65 3.15 -16.84
C ALA A 115 5.59 3.73 -15.90
N PHE A 116 6.01 4.48 -14.88
CA PHE A 116 5.10 5.15 -13.97
C PHE A 116 5.01 6.65 -14.29
N HIS A 117 3.78 7.11 -14.53
CA HIS A 117 3.46 8.52 -14.70
C HIS A 117 2.84 9.06 -13.42
N PRO A 118 3.53 9.93 -12.67
CA PRO A 118 3.03 10.43 -11.38
C PRO A 118 1.86 11.41 -11.52
N GLY A 119 1.75 12.13 -12.63
CA GLY A 119 0.67 13.09 -12.90
C GLY A 119 0.34 13.98 -11.71
N ALA A 120 -0.93 14.05 -11.34
CA ALA A 120 -1.44 14.84 -10.23
C ALA A 120 -0.77 14.52 -8.88
N MET A 121 -0.21 13.30 -8.67
CA MET A 121 0.48 12.93 -7.44
C MET A 121 1.66 13.86 -7.11
N GLN A 122 2.27 14.52 -8.10
CA GLN A 122 3.33 15.49 -7.87
C GLN A 122 2.88 16.69 -7.03
N HIS A 123 1.56 16.94 -6.99
CA HIS A 123 0.93 18.05 -6.28
C HIS A 123 0.28 17.64 -4.94
N SER A 124 0.44 16.41 -4.50
CA SER A 124 -0.23 15.88 -3.28
C SER A 124 0.16 16.64 -2.00
N TYR A 125 1.30 17.32 -1.97
CA TYR A 125 1.71 18.24 -0.90
C TYR A 125 0.74 19.44 -0.71
N LEU A 126 -0.16 19.70 -1.67
CA LEU A 126 -1.21 20.71 -1.54
C LEU A 126 -2.35 20.27 -0.63
N ASN A 127 -2.49 18.96 -0.38
CA ASN A 127 -3.41 18.44 0.61
C ASN A 127 -2.86 18.68 2.01
N LYS A 128 -3.75 19.14 2.91
CA LYS A 128 -3.40 19.43 4.30
C LYS A 128 -4.26 18.60 5.23
N ILE A 129 -3.65 18.10 6.30
CA ILE A 129 -4.38 17.36 7.33
C ILE A 129 -5.01 18.38 8.29
N GLU A 130 -6.24 18.75 7.97
CA GLU A 130 -7.03 19.72 8.72
C GLU A 130 -8.44 19.18 8.97
N ASN A 131 -9.14 19.70 10.00
CA ASN A 131 -10.52 19.30 10.34
C ASN A 131 -10.68 17.78 10.56
N THR A 132 -9.78 17.21 11.34
CA THR A 132 -9.58 15.78 11.52
C THR A 132 -10.23 15.19 12.78
N ARG A 133 -11.28 15.81 13.34
CA ARG A 133 -11.89 15.39 14.62
C ARG A 133 -12.43 13.96 14.61
N ASP A 134 -12.76 13.43 13.46
CA ASP A 134 -13.25 12.08 13.21
C ASP A 134 -12.15 11.07 12.84
N ILE A 135 -10.91 11.53 12.67
CA ILE A 135 -9.76 10.69 12.33
C ILE A 135 -9.11 10.15 13.60
N ARG A 136 -9.07 8.84 13.72
CA ARG A 136 -8.44 8.14 14.84
C ARG A 136 -6.99 7.76 14.58
N ILE A 137 -6.69 7.38 13.34
CA ILE A 137 -5.38 6.90 12.91
C ILE A 137 -5.06 7.43 11.52
N GLY A 138 -3.81 7.80 11.29
CA GLY A 138 -3.27 8.17 10.00
C GLY A 138 -2.39 7.07 9.41
N MET A 139 -2.16 7.16 8.10
CA MET A 139 -1.12 6.39 7.41
C MET A 139 -0.41 7.30 6.41
N VAL A 140 0.91 7.29 6.43
CA VAL A 140 1.77 7.90 5.42
C VAL A 140 2.29 6.78 4.55
N ALA A 141 1.67 6.60 3.39
CA ALA A 141 1.99 5.60 2.38
C ALA A 141 2.68 6.25 1.16
N PRO A 142 3.21 5.48 0.19
CA PRO A 142 3.91 6.02 -0.97
C PRO A 142 3.15 7.11 -1.71
N ASP A 143 3.80 8.28 -1.82
CA ASP A 143 3.32 9.48 -2.45
C ASP A 143 4.52 10.34 -2.91
N SER A 144 4.30 11.57 -3.36
CA SER A 144 5.39 12.50 -3.64
C SER A 144 6.23 12.77 -2.37
N LYS A 145 7.54 12.94 -2.54
CA LYS A 145 8.46 13.16 -1.41
C LYS A 145 7.99 14.26 -0.46
N LEU A 146 7.60 15.41 -1.02
CA LEU A 146 7.16 16.57 -0.23
C LEU A 146 5.87 16.28 0.54
N ALA A 147 4.94 15.56 -0.07
CA ALA A 147 3.69 15.20 0.58
C ALA A 147 3.90 14.25 1.76
N MET A 148 4.71 13.20 1.57
CA MET A 148 5.00 12.25 2.64
C MET A 148 5.62 12.95 3.86
N ILE A 149 6.61 13.83 3.66
CA ILE A 149 7.23 14.61 4.75
C ILE A 149 6.18 15.48 5.44
N GLN A 150 5.40 16.24 4.67
CA GLN A 150 4.41 17.15 5.20
C GLN A 150 3.29 16.44 5.94
N HIS A 151 2.75 15.35 5.37
CA HIS A 151 1.66 14.60 5.99
C HIS A 151 2.10 13.95 7.32
N SER A 152 3.34 13.44 7.42
CA SER A 152 3.89 12.95 8.69
C SER A 152 3.92 14.06 9.75
N GLN A 153 4.46 15.22 9.39
CA GLN A 153 4.52 16.39 10.29
C GLN A 153 3.12 16.91 10.65
N ASP A 154 2.18 16.93 9.71
CA ASP A 154 0.82 17.35 9.96
C ASP A 154 0.10 16.40 10.94
N PHE A 155 0.29 15.08 10.83
CA PHE A 155 -0.23 14.12 11.81
C PHE A 155 0.31 14.38 13.21
N VAL A 156 1.63 14.59 13.35
CA VAL A 156 2.25 14.94 14.64
C VAL A 156 1.63 16.25 15.19
N LYS A 157 1.52 17.29 14.36
CA LYS A 157 0.96 18.59 14.74
C LYS A 157 -0.49 18.49 15.19
N GLN A 158 -1.30 17.60 14.57
CA GLN A 158 -2.69 17.37 14.92
C GLN A 158 -2.86 16.39 16.09
N GLY A 159 -1.78 15.77 16.59
CA GLY A 159 -1.82 14.76 17.64
C GLY A 159 -2.46 13.45 17.20
N ILE A 160 -2.47 13.15 15.90
CA ILE A 160 -3.05 11.92 15.34
C ILE A 160 -1.93 10.88 15.22
N PRO A 161 -2.04 9.73 15.90
CA PRO A 161 -1.09 8.65 15.72
C PRO A 161 -1.14 8.15 14.26
N HIS A 162 0.04 7.80 13.68
CA HIS A 162 0.07 7.32 12.31
C HIS A 162 1.03 6.15 12.10
N ILE A 163 0.77 5.41 11.05
CA ILE A 163 1.65 4.38 10.50
C ILE A 163 2.54 5.02 9.44
N PHE A 164 3.84 4.78 9.50
CA PHE A 164 4.76 5.05 8.42
C PHE A 164 4.96 3.79 7.58
N ASP A 165 4.54 3.86 6.32
CA ASP A 165 4.65 2.84 5.30
C ASP A 165 5.40 3.42 4.09
N PRO A 166 6.74 3.36 4.07
CA PRO A 166 7.50 3.97 2.99
C PRO A 166 7.29 3.30 1.63
N GLY A 167 7.05 2.00 1.61
CA GLY A 167 6.86 1.21 0.40
C GLY A 167 7.92 1.52 -0.67
N GLN A 168 7.50 1.61 -1.92
CA GLN A 168 8.37 1.98 -3.04
C GLN A 168 8.93 3.42 -2.95
N GLY A 169 8.30 4.29 -2.15
CA GLY A 169 8.78 5.66 -1.90
C GLY A 169 10.06 5.74 -1.09
N MET A 170 10.52 4.65 -0.46
CA MET A 170 11.72 4.64 0.39
C MET A 170 12.97 5.16 -0.34
N THR A 171 13.07 4.94 -1.64
CA THR A 171 14.21 5.38 -2.46
C THR A 171 14.33 6.90 -2.59
N LEU A 172 13.25 7.65 -2.32
CA LEU A 172 13.21 9.11 -2.40
C LEU A 172 13.91 9.80 -1.22
N PHE A 173 14.17 9.07 -0.12
CA PHE A 173 14.62 9.64 1.14
C PHE A 173 16.06 9.25 1.48
N ASN A 174 16.78 10.17 2.11
CA ASN A 174 18.06 9.87 2.76
C ASN A 174 17.85 9.26 4.16
N GLY A 175 18.94 8.83 4.81
CA GLY A 175 18.87 8.16 6.10
C GLY A 175 18.34 9.04 7.23
N GLU A 176 18.62 10.36 7.21
CA GLU A 176 18.14 11.31 8.21
C GLU A 176 16.65 11.55 8.10
N GLU A 177 16.14 11.71 6.86
CA GLU A 177 14.72 11.85 6.58
C GLU A 177 13.94 10.58 7.00
N LEU A 178 14.46 9.38 6.72
CA LEU A 178 13.87 8.12 7.18
C LEU A 178 13.88 7.99 8.70
N ALA A 179 14.97 8.37 9.35
CA ALA A 179 15.04 8.38 10.81
C ALA A 179 14.05 9.39 11.43
N GLN A 180 13.76 10.50 10.73
CA GLN A 180 12.73 11.44 11.17
C GLN A 180 11.33 10.82 11.10
N PHE A 181 10.96 10.15 10.00
CA PHE A 181 9.68 9.43 9.91
C PHE A 181 9.51 8.38 11.01
N ILE A 182 10.59 7.64 11.35
CA ILE A 182 10.54 6.67 12.46
C ILE A 182 10.21 7.37 13.79
N ARG A 183 10.81 8.54 14.07
CA ARG A 183 10.54 9.29 15.31
C ARG A 183 9.13 9.88 15.36
N GLU A 184 8.56 10.22 14.22
CA GLU A 184 7.22 10.83 14.09
C GLU A 184 6.11 9.77 14.13
N ALA A 185 6.36 8.58 13.62
CA ALA A 185 5.38 7.51 13.51
C ALA A 185 5.14 6.79 14.83
N ARG A 186 3.91 6.32 15.03
CA ARG A 186 3.57 5.39 16.11
C ARG A 186 3.88 3.95 15.74
N TYR A 187 3.73 3.60 14.45
CA TYR A 187 4.01 2.29 13.88
C TYR A 187 4.83 2.44 12.60
N VAL A 188 5.73 1.49 12.36
CA VAL A 188 6.46 1.38 11.09
C VAL A 188 6.13 0.04 10.47
N VAL A 189 5.72 0.04 9.20
CA VAL A 189 5.36 -1.17 8.45
C VAL A 189 6.18 -1.21 7.17
N VAL A 190 6.92 -2.30 6.98
CA VAL A 190 7.80 -2.51 5.82
C VAL A 190 7.78 -3.99 5.41
N ASN A 191 8.18 -4.29 4.19
CA ASN A 191 8.53 -5.66 3.84
C ASN A 191 10.01 -5.95 4.19
N ASP A 192 10.46 -7.18 4.00
CA ASP A 192 11.82 -7.63 4.33
C ASP A 192 12.89 -6.87 3.52
N TYR A 193 12.66 -6.60 2.24
CA TYR A 193 13.55 -5.82 1.39
C TYR A 193 13.60 -4.33 1.85
N GLU A 194 12.45 -3.74 2.07
CA GLU A 194 12.33 -2.37 2.59
C GLU A 194 12.98 -2.24 3.97
N PHE A 195 12.82 -3.25 4.82
CA PHE A 195 13.47 -3.28 6.13
C PHE A 195 14.99 -3.31 6.02
N GLN A 196 15.55 -4.11 5.10
CA GLN A 196 16.98 -4.13 4.86
C GLN A 196 17.49 -2.75 4.41
N LEU A 197 16.79 -2.14 3.45
CA LEU A 197 17.13 -0.81 2.95
C LEU A 197 17.01 0.28 4.04
N LEU A 198 15.98 0.17 4.90
CA LEU A 198 15.80 1.08 6.03
C LEU A 198 16.98 1.01 7.00
N LYS A 199 17.43 -0.20 7.34
CA LYS A 199 18.64 -0.41 8.19
C LYS A 199 19.89 0.19 7.56
N GLU A 200 20.12 -0.07 6.28
CA GLU A 200 21.31 0.42 5.58
C GLU A 200 21.35 1.95 5.53
N ARG A 201 20.22 2.58 5.22
CA ARG A 201 20.16 4.05 5.08
C ARG A 201 20.20 4.78 6.41
N THR A 202 19.55 4.25 7.45
CA THR A 202 19.48 4.91 8.76
C THR A 202 20.60 4.51 9.70
N GLY A 203 21.31 3.42 9.43
CA GLY A 203 22.26 2.81 10.37
C GLY A 203 21.60 2.19 11.61
N GLN A 204 20.26 2.08 11.65
CA GLN A 204 19.51 1.56 12.79
C GLN A 204 19.14 0.10 12.55
N ASN A 205 19.27 -0.74 13.57
CA ASN A 205 18.74 -2.11 13.53
C ASN A 205 17.29 -2.17 14.02
N GLY A 206 16.65 -3.34 13.89
CA GLY A 206 15.26 -3.53 14.26
C GLY A 206 14.95 -3.25 15.74
N GLU A 207 15.87 -3.57 16.64
CA GLU A 207 15.76 -3.30 18.07
C GLU A 207 15.78 -1.79 18.36
N THR A 208 16.68 -1.06 17.70
CA THR A 208 16.78 0.40 17.83
C THR A 208 15.51 1.09 17.34
N ILE A 209 14.94 0.64 16.21
CA ILE A 209 13.68 1.17 15.68
C ILE A 209 12.53 0.85 16.64
N ALA A 210 12.41 -0.40 17.09
CA ALA A 210 11.34 -0.84 17.98
C ALA A 210 11.31 -0.12 19.34
N LYS A 211 12.42 0.47 19.78
CA LYS A 211 12.46 1.32 20.98
C LYS A 211 11.88 2.73 20.76
N GLN A 212 11.75 3.18 19.51
CA GLN A 212 11.27 4.52 19.14
C GLN A 212 9.78 4.52 18.78
N VAL A 213 9.21 3.36 18.41
CA VAL A 213 7.82 3.20 17.97
C VAL A 213 7.08 2.21 18.88
N GLU A 214 5.75 2.15 18.80
CA GLU A 214 5.00 1.10 19.51
C GLU A 214 5.23 -0.28 18.89
N ALA A 215 5.31 -0.35 17.55
CA ALA A 215 5.72 -1.57 16.86
C ALA A 215 6.36 -1.27 15.51
N LEU A 216 7.40 -2.05 15.19
CA LEU A 216 7.93 -2.26 13.85
C LEU A 216 7.38 -3.60 13.34
N ILE A 217 6.63 -3.56 12.25
CA ILE A 217 6.03 -4.73 11.61
C ILE A 217 6.76 -4.98 10.28
N VAL A 218 7.32 -6.18 10.14
CA VAL A 218 8.03 -6.57 8.91
C VAL A 218 7.31 -7.75 8.27
N THR A 219 6.75 -7.54 7.09
CA THR A 219 6.13 -8.61 6.28
C THR A 219 7.20 -9.35 5.47
N ARG A 220 7.09 -10.69 5.40
CA ARG A 220 8.07 -11.58 4.76
C ARG A 220 7.43 -12.50 3.72
N GLY A 221 6.39 -12.02 3.06
CA GLY A 221 5.66 -12.79 2.04
C GLY A 221 5.19 -14.16 2.58
N PRO A 222 5.61 -15.28 1.97
CA PRO A 222 5.18 -16.62 2.38
C PRO A 222 5.69 -17.04 3.77
N GLU A 223 6.64 -16.32 4.35
CA GLU A 223 7.14 -16.56 5.71
C GLU A 223 6.33 -15.81 6.80
N GLY A 224 5.25 -15.12 6.41
CA GLY A 224 4.39 -14.39 7.34
C GLY A 224 4.91 -13.01 7.71
N SER A 225 4.85 -12.63 8.97
CA SER A 225 5.33 -11.32 9.44
C SER A 225 5.93 -11.40 10.83
N VAL A 226 6.71 -10.37 11.18
CA VAL A 226 7.35 -10.23 12.48
C VAL A 226 6.95 -8.89 13.08
N ILE A 227 6.49 -8.91 14.32
CA ILE A 227 6.21 -7.73 15.14
C ILE A 227 7.37 -7.55 16.11
N ARG A 228 8.01 -6.38 16.08
CA ARG A 228 9.05 -5.98 17.03
C ARG A 228 8.57 -4.82 17.87
N THR A 229 8.61 -4.99 19.17
CA THR A 229 8.31 -3.97 20.17
C THR A 229 9.49 -3.82 21.12
N ARG A 230 9.42 -2.86 22.06
CA ARG A 230 10.41 -2.76 23.14
C ARG A 230 10.47 -4.00 24.05
N ASP A 231 9.40 -4.78 24.08
CA ASP A 231 9.24 -5.95 24.98
C ASP A 231 9.68 -7.25 24.28
N GLY A 232 10.08 -7.19 23.02
CA GLY A 232 10.57 -8.34 22.25
C GLY A 232 9.93 -8.49 20.87
N GLU A 233 10.07 -9.71 20.35
CA GLU A 233 9.67 -10.06 18.99
C GLU A 233 8.60 -11.17 19.01
N ARG A 234 7.65 -11.09 18.07
CA ARG A 234 6.61 -12.09 17.83
C ARG A 234 6.49 -12.38 16.35
N GLU A 235 6.49 -13.64 16.00
CA GLU A 235 6.23 -14.10 14.62
C GLU A 235 4.73 -14.39 14.43
N ILE A 236 4.23 -13.99 13.27
CA ILE A 236 2.85 -14.26 12.82
C ILE A 236 2.94 -15.15 11.59
N SER A 237 2.39 -16.33 11.68
CA SER A 237 2.36 -17.27 10.57
C SER A 237 1.48 -16.73 9.42
N VAL A 238 1.90 -17.01 8.18
CA VAL A 238 1.10 -16.70 7.01
C VAL A 238 -0.16 -17.57 6.97
N VAL A 239 -1.27 -17.00 6.50
CA VAL A 239 -2.44 -17.79 6.12
C VAL A 239 -2.25 -18.32 4.71
N ARG A 240 -2.43 -19.63 4.54
CA ARG A 240 -2.30 -20.26 3.23
C ARG A 240 -3.40 -19.75 2.28
N ALA A 241 -2.99 -19.27 1.13
CA ALA A 241 -3.92 -18.91 0.06
C ALA A 241 -4.46 -20.17 -0.65
N ASP A 242 -5.67 -20.10 -1.16
CA ASP A 242 -6.28 -21.19 -1.93
C ASP A 242 -5.59 -21.33 -3.29
N GLU A 243 -5.19 -20.19 -3.86
CA GLU A 243 -4.54 -20.09 -5.16
C GLU A 243 -3.58 -18.89 -5.14
N ILE A 244 -2.54 -18.90 -5.94
CA ILE A 244 -1.62 -17.78 -6.14
C ILE A 244 -1.80 -17.28 -7.58
N LYS A 245 -2.46 -16.12 -7.74
CA LYS A 245 -2.69 -15.50 -9.06
C LYS A 245 -1.90 -14.22 -9.24
N ASP A 246 -1.95 -13.33 -8.25
CA ASP A 246 -1.35 -12.00 -8.37
C ASP A 246 -0.92 -11.48 -6.99
N PRO A 247 0.39 -11.33 -6.75
CA PRO A 247 0.91 -10.84 -5.48
C PRO A 247 0.76 -9.32 -5.31
N THR A 248 0.42 -8.57 -6.38
CA THR A 248 0.29 -7.11 -6.33
C THR A 248 -0.80 -6.69 -5.35
N GLY A 249 -0.53 -5.74 -4.47
CA GLY A 249 -1.50 -5.24 -3.48
C GLY A 249 -1.71 -6.15 -2.26
N CYS A 250 -1.02 -7.30 -2.13
CA CYS A 250 -1.08 -8.12 -0.90
C CYS A 250 -0.58 -7.36 0.33
N GLY A 251 0.45 -6.52 0.14
CA GLY A 251 0.94 -5.63 1.18
C GLY A 251 -0.10 -4.60 1.61
N ASP A 252 -0.85 -4.03 0.65
CA ASP A 252 -1.92 -3.08 0.92
C ASP A 252 -3.08 -3.73 1.66
N ALA A 253 -3.45 -4.96 1.25
CA ALA A 253 -4.44 -5.78 1.95
C ALA A 253 -4.00 -6.09 3.40
N PHE A 254 -2.73 -6.40 3.63
CA PHE A 254 -2.20 -6.60 4.99
C PHE A 254 -2.32 -5.32 5.82
N ARG A 255 -1.99 -4.16 5.28
CA ARG A 255 -2.07 -2.85 5.95
C ARG A 255 -3.50 -2.48 6.34
N SER A 256 -4.49 -2.88 5.56
CA SER A 256 -5.90 -2.70 5.91
C SER A 256 -6.29 -3.42 7.20
N GLY A 257 -5.75 -4.63 7.42
CA GLY A 257 -5.94 -5.39 8.66
C GLY A 257 -5.34 -4.68 9.88
N LEU A 258 -4.17 -4.03 9.72
CA LEU A 258 -3.57 -3.22 10.77
C LEU A 258 -4.46 -2.02 11.13
N LEU A 259 -4.91 -1.28 10.10
CA LEU A 259 -5.80 -0.12 10.30
C LEU A 259 -7.12 -0.53 10.95
N TYR A 260 -7.72 -1.63 10.50
CA TYR A 260 -8.95 -2.15 11.10
C TYR A 260 -8.75 -2.47 12.59
N GLY A 261 -7.65 -3.16 12.93
CA GLY A 261 -7.33 -3.48 14.32
C GLY A 261 -7.12 -2.24 15.18
N LEU A 262 -6.42 -1.22 14.66
CA LEU A 262 -6.21 0.05 15.37
C LEU A 262 -7.49 0.86 15.56
N LEU A 263 -8.43 0.78 14.60
CA LEU A 263 -9.75 1.41 14.73
C LEU A 263 -10.63 0.73 15.78
N ASN A 264 -10.42 -0.56 16.06
CA ASN A 264 -11.22 -1.38 16.94
C ASN A 264 -10.50 -1.79 18.25
N ASP A 265 -9.37 -1.16 18.59
CA ASP A 265 -8.59 -1.44 19.81
C ASP A 265 -8.13 -2.90 19.96
N LEU A 266 -7.87 -3.57 18.85
CA LEU A 266 -7.36 -4.94 18.86
C LEU A 266 -5.86 -4.96 19.19
N ASP A 267 -5.39 -6.10 19.71
CA ASP A 267 -3.97 -6.30 19.98
C ASP A 267 -3.14 -6.45 18.67
N LEU A 268 -1.84 -6.19 18.76
CA LEU A 268 -0.90 -6.24 17.63
C LEU A 268 -0.89 -7.58 16.89
N ILE A 269 -1.08 -8.69 17.62
CA ILE A 269 -1.09 -10.03 17.03
C ILE A 269 -2.35 -10.20 16.20
N THR A 270 -3.50 -9.85 16.75
CA THR A 270 -4.80 -9.98 16.07
C THR A 270 -4.85 -9.11 14.79
N MET A 271 -4.38 -7.84 14.83
CA MET A 271 -4.38 -7.02 13.62
C MET A 271 -3.43 -7.53 12.53
N CYS A 272 -2.26 -8.08 12.87
CA CYS A 272 -1.37 -8.71 11.89
C CYS A 272 -1.96 -10.02 11.33
N ARG A 273 -2.71 -10.78 12.13
CA ARG A 273 -3.46 -11.96 11.70
C ARG A 273 -4.57 -11.61 10.71
N ILE A 274 -5.33 -10.52 10.98
CA ILE A 274 -6.32 -10.00 10.02
C ILE A 274 -5.62 -9.62 8.71
N GLY A 275 -4.49 -8.92 8.79
CA GLY A 275 -3.66 -8.57 7.63
C GLY A 275 -3.23 -9.80 6.82
N SER A 276 -2.81 -10.89 7.50
CA SER A 276 -2.45 -12.15 6.84
C SER A 276 -3.64 -12.81 6.12
N VAL A 277 -4.84 -12.78 6.70
CA VAL A 277 -6.07 -13.27 6.06
C VAL A 277 -6.38 -12.43 4.81
N MET A 278 -6.35 -11.12 4.92
CA MET A 278 -6.62 -10.21 3.80
C MET A 278 -5.62 -10.42 2.66
N GLY A 279 -4.32 -10.56 2.98
CA GLY A 279 -3.29 -10.88 1.99
C GLY A 279 -3.54 -12.22 1.29
N ALA A 280 -3.95 -13.25 2.03
CA ALA A 280 -4.27 -14.58 1.49
C ALA A 280 -5.52 -14.57 0.60
N ILE A 281 -6.51 -13.74 0.91
CA ILE A 281 -7.69 -13.54 0.06
C ILE A 281 -7.28 -12.80 -1.21
N LYS A 282 -6.53 -11.70 -1.08
CA LYS A 282 -6.14 -10.87 -2.23
C LYS A 282 -5.29 -11.64 -3.24
N ILE A 283 -4.30 -12.41 -2.83
CA ILE A 283 -3.37 -13.11 -3.74
C ILE A 283 -4.05 -14.11 -4.67
N ALA A 284 -5.23 -14.60 -4.29
CA ALA A 284 -6.06 -15.51 -5.09
C ALA A 284 -6.83 -14.78 -6.22
N HIS A 285 -6.74 -13.46 -6.32
CA HIS A 285 -7.47 -12.65 -7.29
C HIS A 285 -6.52 -11.76 -8.09
N GLN A 286 -6.80 -11.60 -9.37
CA GLN A 286 -6.07 -10.70 -10.25
C GLN A 286 -6.49 -9.25 -10.01
N GLY A 287 -5.53 -8.30 -10.03
CA GLY A 287 -5.77 -6.90 -9.72
C GLY A 287 -5.90 -6.62 -8.22
N CYS A 288 -5.78 -5.36 -7.83
CA CYS A 288 -5.69 -4.97 -6.41
C CYS A 288 -7.05 -4.82 -5.73
N GLN A 289 -8.13 -4.61 -6.50
CA GLN A 289 -9.47 -4.28 -6.00
C GLN A 289 -10.58 -5.14 -6.66
N ASN A 290 -10.26 -6.39 -7.02
CA ASN A 290 -11.20 -7.30 -7.72
C ASN A 290 -11.68 -8.48 -6.85
N HIS A 291 -11.15 -8.65 -5.64
CA HIS A 291 -11.67 -9.59 -4.65
C HIS A 291 -12.81 -8.93 -3.87
N ASN A 292 -13.85 -9.69 -3.56
CA ASN A 292 -15.02 -9.14 -2.88
C ASN A 292 -15.58 -10.12 -1.83
N PRO A 293 -14.78 -10.51 -0.82
CA PRO A 293 -15.25 -11.33 0.26
C PRO A 293 -16.23 -10.54 1.14
N THR A 294 -17.22 -11.22 1.67
CA THR A 294 -18.05 -10.70 2.75
C THR A 294 -17.26 -10.68 4.06
N LEU A 295 -17.70 -9.86 5.02
CA LEU A 295 -17.10 -9.84 6.36
C LEU A 295 -17.21 -11.22 7.06
N ASP A 296 -18.28 -11.96 6.82
CA ASP A 296 -18.46 -13.30 7.38
C ASP A 296 -17.45 -14.29 6.80
N GLU A 297 -17.18 -14.26 5.48
CA GLU A 297 -16.14 -15.07 4.85
C GLU A 297 -14.73 -14.74 5.38
N ILE A 298 -14.43 -13.45 5.61
CA ILE A 298 -13.18 -13.04 6.23
C ILE A 298 -13.07 -13.59 7.67
N ASN A 299 -14.14 -13.47 8.47
CA ASN A 299 -14.20 -13.99 9.83
C ASN A 299 -14.09 -15.52 9.92
N ASP A 300 -14.73 -16.25 9.00
CA ASP A 300 -14.67 -17.70 8.96
C ASP A 300 -13.27 -18.18 8.59
N ARG A 301 -12.62 -17.50 7.63
CA ARG A 301 -11.22 -17.78 7.26
C ARG A 301 -10.26 -17.46 8.40
N PHE A 302 -10.50 -16.38 9.14
CA PHE A 302 -9.73 -16.03 10.33
C PHE A 302 -9.89 -17.08 11.43
N LEU A 303 -11.15 -17.49 11.72
CA LEU A 303 -11.45 -18.54 12.70
C LEU A 303 -10.77 -19.85 12.31
N ALA A 304 -10.83 -20.25 11.05
CA ALA A 304 -10.18 -21.47 10.57
C ALA A 304 -8.65 -21.43 10.73
N ALA A 305 -8.03 -20.27 10.54
CA ALA A 305 -6.58 -20.09 10.63
C ALA A 305 -6.06 -19.99 12.06
N TYR A 306 -6.82 -19.36 12.97
CA TYR A 306 -6.31 -18.96 14.28
C TYR A 306 -7.14 -19.45 15.48
N GLY A 307 -8.29 -20.07 15.26
CA GLY A 307 -9.10 -20.71 16.27
C GLY A 307 -9.96 -19.79 17.15
N TYR A 308 -10.08 -18.50 16.77
CA TYR A 308 -10.97 -17.53 17.45
C TYR A 308 -11.50 -16.52 16.42
N ARG A 309 -12.49 -15.69 16.79
CA ARG A 309 -13.03 -14.59 15.98
C ARG A 309 -12.48 -13.25 16.46
N PHE A 310 -12.32 -12.28 15.57
CA PHE A 310 -11.90 -10.91 15.89
C PHE A 310 -13.07 -9.94 15.91
#